data_8fa6b4cac6f49b99062d6bb39e0996a2
#
_entry.id   8fa6b4cac6f49b99062d6bb39e0996a2
#
_cell.length_a   1.000
_cell.length_b   1.000
_cell.length_c   1.000
_cell.angle_alpha   90.00
_cell.angle_beta   90.00
_cell.angle_gamma   90.00
#
_symmetry.space_group_name_H-M   'P 1'
#
loop_
_entity.id
_entity.type
_entity.pdbx_description
1 polymer ?
#
loop_
_entity_poly.entity_id
_entity_poly.type
_entity_poly.pdbx_seq_one_letter_code
_entity_poly.pdbx_strand_id
1 'polypeptide(L)'
;MCGIVGMAGNFNKQLLEDVLKSIDHRGEDYSNTFIDEEKGIGLGHNLLSIFNYINENNEIIDSIDENKQPIILNDLVLVFNGEIYNFNKLEEILKENNDNYTESKSDSQLLAKLIDYHYNLKDENLLESVKSVIKELDGDYSFAVYDKKYKNLLISRDPIGVKPLFYGINGENDLKAFASEKKALWKAGISDENIHDLIPGCILYNWEMIDLEDNLINKLINTDFKVIKSNYNEYNDYLDTKDSYEVYKELLKDDLYSAVEKRVNMISDVGLIFSGGVDSTILAVLLKQIAEKRNNNANSIPLNVKLYSVGVENSQDVKFSKEIAEELNLPLKTVIIDETTVKESIRPVLTAIEDDNVMKLGVGMTIYLAAKAMKEDNVKVALSGQGADELFGGYNRYLKHFEEKCLFDAYFALDEEIYHDIANMYHVNLERDDAVSMANGVELRVPFLDNDIVNLALDIPGKYKIKNNEDILRKHILRDVAKSIGVPDYIADRPKKAAQYGSGINKILKKKVLRSFDIEEFIESLKNK
;
A
#
# COMPACT_ATOMS: atom_id res chain seq x y z
N MET A 1 -1.39 1.92 10.69
CA MET A 1 -2.57 1.79 9.80
C MET A 1 -3.82 1.53 10.62
N CYS A 2 -4.98 1.99 10.15
CA CYS A 2 -6.21 1.98 10.92
C CYS A 2 -7.29 1.12 10.23
N GLY A 3 -8.39 0.89 10.91
CA GLY A 3 -9.62 0.38 10.30
C GLY A 3 -10.67 1.50 10.26
N ILE A 4 -11.26 1.76 9.11
CA ILE A 4 -12.38 2.71 8.96
C ILE A 4 -13.62 2.01 8.46
N VAL A 5 -14.77 2.46 8.98
CA VAL A 5 -16.10 2.04 8.54
C VAL A 5 -17.02 3.25 8.49
N GLY A 6 -18.04 3.19 7.65
CA GLY A 6 -19.13 4.15 7.69
C GLY A 6 -20.41 3.56 7.15
N MET A 7 -21.53 4.07 7.64
CA MET A 7 -22.87 3.60 7.30
C MET A 7 -23.80 4.78 7.04
N ALA A 8 -24.74 4.59 6.11
CA ALA A 8 -25.79 5.55 5.82
C ALA A 8 -27.12 4.81 5.61
N GLY A 9 -28.22 5.37 6.11
CA GLY A 9 -29.57 4.81 6.00
C GLY A 9 -30.08 4.21 7.30
N ASN A 10 -30.73 3.06 7.21
CA ASN A 10 -31.40 2.47 8.37
C ASN A 10 -30.47 1.50 9.13
N PHE A 11 -29.83 1.97 10.18
CA PHE A 11 -29.01 1.17 11.10
C PHE A 11 -29.15 1.70 12.54
N ASN A 12 -28.69 0.93 13.51
CA ASN A 12 -28.58 1.35 14.90
C ASN A 12 -27.11 1.39 15.36
N LYS A 13 -26.85 2.02 16.49
CA LYS A 13 -25.52 2.17 17.06
C LYS A 13 -24.81 0.82 17.25
N GLN A 14 -25.52 -0.19 17.73
CA GLN A 14 -24.96 -1.52 17.97
C GLN A 14 -24.44 -2.16 16.67
N LEU A 15 -25.17 -2.02 15.56
CA LEU A 15 -24.71 -2.54 14.27
C LEU A 15 -23.41 -1.86 13.81
N LEU A 16 -23.31 -0.53 13.94
CA LEU A 16 -22.07 0.18 13.61
C LEU A 16 -20.88 -0.29 14.47
N GLU A 17 -21.11 -0.48 15.77
CA GLU A 17 -20.10 -0.99 16.69
C GLU A 17 -19.69 -2.43 16.36
N ASP A 18 -20.64 -3.30 16.00
CA ASP A 18 -20.38 -4.68 15.60
C ASP A 18 -19.60 -4.75 14.27
N VAL A 19 -19.95 -3.89 13.31
CA VAL A 19 -19.24 -3.74 12.03
C VAL A 19 -17.81 -3.26 12.26
N LEU A 20 -17.60 -2.23 13.09
CA LEU A 20 -16.27 -1.73 13.43
C LEU A 20 -15.44 -2.80 14.15
N LYS A 21 -16.05 -3.55 15.06
CA LYS A 21 -15.40 -4.63 15.80
C LYS A 21 -14.94 -5.79 14.91
N SER A 22 -15.61 -6.04 13.78
CA SER A 22 -15.22 -7.11 12.85
C SER A 22 -13.84 -6.89 12.20
N ILE A 23 -13.31 -5.66 12.27
CA ILE A 23 -12.00 -5.25 11.79
C ILE A 23 -11.13 -4.64 12.91
N ASP A 24 -11.32 -5.04 14.16
CA ASP A 24 -10.56 -4.52 15.31
C ASP A 24 -9.05 -4.86 15.25
N HIS A 25 -8.69 -5.97 14.60
CA HIS A 25 -7.30 -6.37 14.34
C HIS A 25 -6.49 -5.33 13.54
N ARG A 26 -7.16 -4.40 12.84
CA ARG A 26 -6.50 -3.30 12.12
C ARG A 26 -5.99 -2.20 13.05
N GLY A 27 -6.53 -2.09 14.26
CA GLY A 27 -6.14 -1.07 15.20
C GLY A 27 -6.64 -1.38 16.61
N GLU A 28 -5.76 -2.01 17.42
CA GLU A 28 -6.07 -2.46 18.78
C GLU A 28 -5.88 -1.35 19.84
N ASP A 29 -5.27 -0.19 19.48
CA ASP A 29 -4.85 0.82 20.46
C ASP A 29 -6.01 1.74 20.92
N TYR A 30 -6.97 2.03 20.03
CA TYR A 30 -8.17 2.83 20.36
C TYR A 30 -9.29 2.59 19.34
N SER A 31 -10.54 2.63 19.78
CA SER A 31 -11.73 2.48 18.92
C SER A 31 -12.81 3.50 19.31
N ASN A 32 -13.43 4.14 18.32
CA ASN A 32 -14.52 5.09 18.57
C ASN A 32 -15.45 5.22 17.36
N THR A 33 -16.66 5.74 17.61
CA THR A 33 -17.69 5.98 16.59
C THR A 33 -18.30 7.37 16.74
N PHE A 34 -18.76 7.92 15.62
CA PHE A 34 -19.61 9.09 15.52
C PHE A 34 -20.95 8.69 14.87
N ILE A 35 -22.07 9.21 15.37
CA ILE A 35 -23.41 8.96 14.80
C ILE A 35 -24.19 10.28 14.75
N ASP A 36 -24.75 10.57 13.58
CA ASP A 36 -25.82 11.53 13.38
C ASP A 36 -27.13 10.74 13.23
N GLU A 37 -27.82 10.52 14.36
CA GLU A 37 -29.07 9.73 14.39
C GLU A 37 -30.20 10.34 13.55
N GLU A 38 -30.25 11.68 13.46
CA GLU A 38 -31.26 12.39 12.68
C GLU A 38 -31.15 12.10 11.18
N LYS A 39 -29.92 11.90 10.71
CA LYS A 39 -29.63 11.69 9.29
C LYS A 39 -29.28 10.25 8.95
N GLY A 40 -29.17 9.39 9.96
CA GLY A 40 -28.78 7.99 9.76
C GLY A 40 -27.37 7.88 9.15
N ILE A 41 -26.40 8.66 9.65
CA ILE A 41 -24.99 8.59 9.24
C ILE A 41 -24.15 8.14 10.44
N GLY A 42 -23.30 7.16 10.24
CA GLY A 42 -22.36 6.69 11.25
C GLY A 42 -20.96 6.52 10.67
N LEU A 43 -19.94 6.92 11.41
CA LEU A 43 -18.53 6.72 11.09
C LEU A 43 -17.84 6.03 12.26
N GLY A 44 -16.91 5.11 11.97
CA GLY A 44 -16.16 4.37 12.98
C GLY A 44 -14.69 4.25 12.61
N HIS A 45 -13.84 4.19 13.63
CA HIS A 45 -12.39 4.12 13.47
C HIS A 45 -11.75 3.23 14.52
N ASN A 46 -10.85 2.33 14.10
CA ASN A 46 -9.92 1.57 14.93
C ASN A 46 -8.51 2.08 14.68
N LEU A 47 -7.82 2.52 15.73
CA LEU A 47 -6.50 3.13 15.68
C LEU A 47 -5.39 2.09 15.91
N LEU A 48 -4.43 2.04 15.01
CA LEU A 48 -3.08 1.52 15.27
C LEU A 48 -2.13 2.72 15.38
N SER A 49 -1.64 2.99 16.57
CA SER A 49 -0.69 4.08 16.83
C SER A 49 0.71 3.64 16.45
N ILE A 50 1.34 4.35 15.51
CA ILE A 50 2.68 4.02 14.98
C ILE A 50 3.67 5.18 15.07
N PHE A 51 3.19 6.41 15.20
CA PHE A 51 4.07 7.57 15.31
C PHE A 51 4.67 7.69 16.70
N ASN A 52 5.93 8.09 16.69
CA ASN A 52 6.65 8.51 17.88
C ASN A 52 7.01 9.98 17.75
N TYR A 53 7.02 10.70 18.85
CA TYR A 53 7.59 12.04 18.91
C TYR A 53 8.54 12.17 20.11
N ILE A 54 9.46 13.09 20.00
CA ILE A 54 10.39 13.38 21.10
C ILE A 54 9.77 14.51 21.92
N ASN A 55 9.51 14.26 23.21
CA ASN A 55 9.01 15.30 24.13
C ASN A 55 10.13 16.27 24.56
N GLU A 56 9.77 17.29 25.35
CA GLU A 56 10.69 18.27 25.89
C GLU A 56 11.80 17.67 26.80
N ASN A 57 11.59 16.43 27.28
CA ASN A 57 12.56 15.71 28.11
C ASN A 57 13.46 14.77 27.29
N ASN A 58 13.40 14.80 25.95
CA ASN A 58 14.06 13.87 25.03
C ASN A 58 13.59 12.41 25.18
N GLU A 59 12.35 12.18 25.59
CA GLU A 59 11.75 10.85 25.65
C GLU A 59 10.91 10.60 24.40
N ILE A 60 10.97 9.37 23.86
CA ILE A 60 10.11 8.94 22.75
C ILE A 60 8.74 8.59 23.33
N ILE A 61 7.69 9.25 22.86
CA ILE A 61 6.31 9.08 23.31
C ILE A 61 5.44 8.61 22.15
N ASP A 62 4.50 7.70 22.45
CA ASP A 62 3.43 7.27 21.54
C ASP A 62 2.35 8.38 21.42
N SER A 63 1.86 8.62 20.23
CA SER A 63 0.92 9.70 19.89
C SER A 63 -0.56 9.24 19.88
N ILE A 64 -0.97 8.30 20.73
CA ILE A 64 -2.36 7.77 20.74
C ILE A 64 -3.39 8.90 20.86
N ASP A 65 -3.21 9.84 21.81
CA ASP A 65 -4.20 10.89 22.06
C ASP A 65 -4.37 11.87 20.89
N GLU A 66 -3.32 12.13 20.17
CA GLU A 66 -3.30 13.03 19.01
C GLU A 66 -3.91 12.40 17.75
N ASN A 67 -3.99 11.06 17.71
CA ASN A 67 -4.48 10.29 16.56
C ASN A 67 -5.92 9.78 16.74
N LYS A 68 -6.59 10.09 17.85
CA LYS A 68 -7.98 9.64 18.07
C LYS A 68 -8.93 10.16 17.02
N GLN A 69 -9.74 9.26 16.47
CA GLN A 69 -10.74 9.53 15.45
C GLN A 69 -12.06 8.82 15.84
N PRO A 70 -13.23 9.25 15.27
CA PRO A 70 -13.44 10.31 14.27
C PRO A 70 -13.07 11.71 14.78
N ILE A 71 -12.42 12.52 13.91
CA ILE A 71 -12.09 13.92 14.21
C ILE A 71 -13.29 14.79 13.87
N ILE A 72 -13.73 15.61 14.83
CA ILE A 72 -14.79 16.59 14.61
C ILE A 72 -14.15 17.97 14.61
N LEU A 73 -14.17 18.62 13.45
CA LEU A 73 -13.67 19.99 13.27
C LEU A 73 -14.76 20.83 12.60
N ASN A 74 -15.28 21.83 13.31
CA ASN A 74 -16.40 22.65 12.86
C ASN A 74 -17.60 21.79 12.43
N ASP A 75 -18.03 21.88 11.17
CA ASP A 75 -19.11 21.09 10.60
C ASP A 75 -18.65 19.77 9.96
N LEU A 76 -17.36 19.48 9.96
CA LEU A 76 -16.78 18.30 9.33
C LEU A 76 -16.48 17.21 10.34
N VAL A 77 -16.69 15.96 9.94
CA VAL A 77 -16.30 14.75 10.69
C VAL A 77 -15.48 13.86 9.79
N LEU A 78 -14.23 13.56 10.20
CA LEU A 78 -13.25 12.79 9.41
C LEU A 78 -12.93 11.46 10.06
N VAL A 79 -12.85 10.39 9.26
CA VAL A 79 -12.12 9.15 9.55
C VAL A 79 -11.08 8.91 8.45
N PHE A 80 -9.88 8.52 8.86
CA PHE A 80 -8.72 8.40 7.99
C PHE A 80 -7.91 7.15 8.34
N ASN A 81 -7.53 6.40 7.31
CA ASN A 81 -6.59 5.29 7.37
C ASN A 81 -5.48 5.56 6.35
N GLY A 82 -4.31 5.94 6.81
CA GLY A 82 -3.21 6.25 5.89
C GLY A 82 -2.04 6.97 6.52
N GLU A 83 -1.18 7.48 5.64
CA GLU A 83 0.01 8.29 5.90
C GLU A 83 0.09 9.41 4.89
N ILE A 84 0.43 10.62 5.35
CA ILE A 84 0.68 11.79 4.50
C ILE A 84 2.19 12.10 4.54
N TYR A 85 2.88 11.78 3.45
CA TYR A 85 4.34 11.87 3.37
C TYR A 85 4.86 13.30 3.22
N ASN A 86 4.06 14.21 2.65
CA ASN A 86 4.41 15.63 2.52
C ASN A 86 3.84 16.51 3.64
N PHE A 87 3.65 15.93 4.83
CA PHE A 87 3.09 16.58 6.03
C PHE A 87 3.66 17.98 6.27
N ASN A 88 4.97 18.13 6.37
CA ASN A 88 5.62 19.41 6.70
C ASN A 88 5.30 20.50 5.67
N LYS A 89 5.30 20.17 4.37
CA LYS A 89 4.95 21.10 3.29
C LYS A 89 3.52 21.60 3.41
N LEU A 90 2.57 20.71 3.68
CA LEU A 90 1.16 21.04 3.84
C LEU A 90 0.92 21.87 5.12
N GLU A 91 1.65 21.55 6.19
CA GLU A 91 1.61 22.31 7.43
C GLU A 91 2.10 23.76 7.24
N GLU A 92 3.18 23.96 6.47
CA GLU A 92 3.68 25.29 6.11
C GLU A 92 2.64 26.09 5.31
N ILE A 93 1.99 25.48 4.33
CA ILE A 93 0.91 26.11 3.55
C ILE A 93 -0.22 26.61 4.47
N LEU A 94 -0.65 25.79 5.43
CA LEU A 94 -1.69 26.17 6.37
C LEU A 94 -1.24 27.29 7.32
N LYS A 95 0.02 27.29 7.78
CA LYS A 95 0.60 28.35 8.63
C LYS A 95 0.66 29.69 7.90
N GLU A 96 1.08 29.69 6.64
CA GLU A 96 1.22 30.92 5.85
C GLU A 96 -0.14 31.57 5.49
N ASN A 97 -1.20 30.77 5.41
CA ASN A 97 -2.51 31.21 4.95
C ASN A 97 -3.56 31.34 6.06
N ASN A 98 -3.20 31.10 7.32
CA ASN A 98 -4.12 31.16 8.45
C ASN A 98 -3.43 31.73 9.71
N ASP A 99 -3.69 33.01 10.01
CA ASP A 99 -3.10 33.72 11.16
C ASP A 99 -3.38 33.05 12.53
N ASN A 100 -4.44 32.27 12.65
CA ASN A 100 -4.84 31.56 13.87
C ASN A 100 -4.53 30.05 13.83
N TYR A 101 -3.63 29.63 12.93
CA TYR A 101 -3.30 28.22 12.79
C TYR A 101 -2.68 27.64 14.06
N THR A 102 -3.16 26.48 14.46
CA THR A 102 -2.55 25.66 15.51
C THR A 102 -1.88 24.46 14.88
N GLU A 103 -0.68 24.13 15.31
CA GLU A 103 0.11 23.01 14.80
C GLU A 103 -0.66 21.70 14.81
N SER A 104 -0.55 20.91 13.73
CA SER A 104 -1.12 19.56 13.67
C SER A 104 -0.12 18.57 14.28
N LYS A 105 -0.64 17.62 15.07
CA LYS A 105 0.20 16.62 15.74
C LYS A 105 0.08 15.24 15.09
N SER A 106 -0.77 15.12 14.07
CA SER A 106 -0.97 13.89 13.30
C SER A 106 -1.47 14.17 11.90
N ASP A 107 -1.29 13.19 11.00
CA ASP A 107 -1.75 13.21 9.61
C ASP A 107 -3.26 13.45 9.52
N SER A 108 -4.03 12.79 10.39
CA SER A 108 -5.48 12.94 10.42
C SER A 108 -5.91 14.36 10.85
N GLN A 109 -5.20 14.98 11.82
CA GLN A 109 -5.44 16.37 12.19
C GLN A 109 -5.07 17.33 11.06
N LEU A 110 -3.93 17.10 10.40
CA LEU A 110 -3.52 17.91 9.25
C LEU A 110 -4.55 17.82 8.14
N LEU A 111 -4.98 16.61 7.78
CA LEU A 111 -5.99 16.39 6.74
C LEU A 111 -7.31 17.09 7.06
N ALA A 112 -7.79 16.96 8.31
CA ALA A 112 -9.02 17.62 8.74
C ALA A 112 -8.93 19.14 8.59
N LYS A 113 -7.81 19.75 9.01
CA LYS A 113 -7.58 21.19 8.89
C LYS A 113 -7.41 21.65 7.44
N LEU A 114 -6.75 20.85 6.61
CA LEU A 114 -6.58 21.16 5.19
C LEU A 114 -7.93 21.13 4.46
N ILE A 115 -8.77 20.13 4.75
CA ILE A 115 -10.12 20.06 4.20
C ILE A 115 -10.97 21.25 4.70
N ASP A 116 -10.94 21.58 5.99
CA ASP A 116 -11.68 22.71 6.57
C ASP A 116 -11.22 24.06 5.97
N TYR A 117 -9.92 24.23 5.76
CA TYR A 117 -9.35 25.40 5.09
C TYR A 117 -9.90 25.56 3.66
N HIS A 118 -9.82 24.52 2.84
CA HIS A 118 -10.38 24.55 1.48
C HIS A 118 -11.91 24.66 1.48
N TYR A 119 -12.60 24.08 2.46
CA TYR A 119 -14.04 24.17 2.60
C TYR A 119 -14.50 25.62 2.77
N ASN A 120 -13.80 26.38 3.60
CA ASN A 120 -14.05 27.80 3.76
C ASN A 120 -13.70 28.63 2.52
N LEU A 121 -12.67 28.23 1.74
CA LEU A 121 -12.29 28.91 0.49
C LEU A 121 -13.23 28.60 -0.69
N LYS A 122 -13.95 27.49 -0.65
CA LYS A 122 -14.82 27.01 -1.74
C LYS A 122 -16.31 27.18 -1.42
N ASP A 123 -16.67 28.22 -0.67
CA ASP A 123 -18.04 28.52 -0.28
C ASP A 123 -18.77 27.30 0.33
N GLU A 124 -18.07 26.56 1.18
CA GLU A 124 -18.56 25.36 1.86
C GLU A 124 -18.96 24.21 0.91
N ASN A 125 -18.32 24.11 -0.24
CA ASN A 125 -18.52 23.00 -1.16
C ASN A 125 -17.54 21.85 -0.86
N LEU A 126 -18.02 20.81 -0.20
CA LEU A 126 -17.19 19.68 0.24
C LEU A 126 -16.47 18.98 -0.93
N LEU A 127 -17.17 18.75 -2.05
CA LEU A 127 -16.59 18.04 -3.20
C LEU A 127 -15.40 18.81 -3.80
N GLU A 128 -15.57 20.11 -4.06
CA GLU A 128 -14.51 20.93 -4.66
C GLU A 128 -13.36 21.16 -3.68
N SER A 129 -13.64 21.20 -2.37
CA SER A 129 -12.63 21.30 -1.32
C SER A 129 -11.75 20.06 -1.30
N VAL A 130 -12.35 18.87 -1.26
CA VAL A 130 -11.60 17.61 -1.24
C VAL A 130 -10.86 17.37 -2.55
N LYS A 131 -11.42 17.73 -3.70
CA LYS A 131 -10.70 17.71 -4.99
C LYS A 131 -9.43 18.56 -4.97
N SER A 132 -9.48 19.75 -4.31
CA SER A 132 -8.30 20.59 -4.14
C SER A 132 -7.26 19.93 -3.24
N VAL A 133 -7.70 19.39 -2.11
CA VAL A 133 -6.84 18.69 -1.14
C VAL A 133 -6.13 17.49 -1.77
N ILE A 134 -6.85 16.62 -2.49
CA ILE A 134 -6.28 15.40 -3.11
C ILE A 134 -5.13 15.74 -4.07
N LYS A 135 -5.21 16.87 -4.78
CA LYS A 135 -4.15 17.33 -5.69
C LYS A 135 -2.85 17.72 -4.95
N GLU A 136 -2.96 18.07 -3.69
CA GLU A 136 -1.83 18.49 -2.86
C GLU A 136 -1.23 17.34 -2.06
N LEU A 137 -1.99 16.25 -1.85
CA LEU A 137 -1.55 15.12 -1.03
C LEU A 137 -0.50 14.24 -1.73
N ASP A 138 0.59 13.97 -1.03
CA ASP A 138 1.48 12.85 -1.30
C ASP A 138 1.36 11.86 -0.13
N GLY A 139 0.77 10.68 -0.39
CA GLY A 139 0.50 9.73 0.68
C GLY A 139 -0.23 8.47 0.19
N ASP A 140 -0.28 7.48 1.09
CA ASP A 140 -1.06 6.25 0.93
C ASP A 140 -2.27 6.37 1.87
N TYR A 141 -3.50 6.45 1.35
CA TYR A 141 -4.66 6.78 2.19
C TYR A 141 -5.99 6.23 1.71
N SER A 142 -6.89 6.05 2.68
CA SER A 142 -8.34 6.03 2.47
C SER A 142 -9.01 6.85 3.58
N PHE A 143 -10.00 7.67 3.25
CA PHE A 143 -10.69 8.49 4.22
C PHE A 143 -12.14 8.73 3.86
N ALA A 144 -12.92 9.13 4.87
CA ALA A 144 -14.27 9.64 4.65
C ALA A 144 -14.48 10.93 5.45
N VAL A 145 -15.19 11.88 4.84
CA VAL A 145 -15.59 13.16 5.44
C VAL A 145 -17.09 13.31 5.37
N TYR A 146 -17.72 13.56 6.52
CA TYR A 146 -19.12 13.90 6.62
C TYR A 146 -19.30 15.38 6.97
N ASP A 147 -20.03 16.09 6.15
CA ASP A 147 -20.45 17.47 6.36
C ASP A 147 -21.80 17.50 7.10
N LYS A 148 -21.78 17.88 8.38
CA LYS A 148 -22.99 17.97 9.22
C LYS A 148 -23.97 19.06 8.77
N LYS A 149 -23.49 20.11 8.11
CA LYS A 149 -24.32 21.25 7.69
C LYS A 149 -25.19 20.90 6.48
N TYR A 150 -24.57 20.39 5.41
CA TYR A 150 -25.26 20.05 4.16
C TYR A 150 -25.59 18.57 4.02
N LYS A 151 -25.16 17.73 4.99
CA LYS A 151 -25.44 16.29 5.06
C LYS A 151 -24.80 15.50 3.90
N ASN A 152 -23.66 15.96 3.42
CA ASN A 152 -22.91 15.30 2.38
C ASN A 152 -21.88 14.35 2.98
N LEU A 153 -21.74 13.17 2.40
CA LEU A 153 -20.71 12.19 2.72
C LEU A 153 -19.79 12.03 1.51
N LEU A 154 -18.50 12.19 1.73
CA LEU A 154 -17.47 11.98 0.73
C LEU A 154 -16.47 10.94 1.21
N ILE A 155 -16.12 10.01 0.34
CA ILE A 155 -15.19 8.92 0.59
C ILE A 155 -14.14 8.93 -0.52
N SER A 156 -12.86 8.75 -0.18
CA SER A 156 -11.76 8.79 -1.14
C SER A 156 -10.67 7.77 -0.84
N ARG A 157 -9.95 7.36 -1.87
CA ARG A 157 -8.84 6.40 -1.82
C ARG A 157 -7.64 6.94 -2.61
N ASP A 158 -6.42 6.62 -2.17
CA ASP A 158 -5.18 7.05 -2.81
C ASP A 158 -5.08 6.62 -4.28
N PRO A 159 -4.25 7.31 -5.10
CA PRO A 159 -4.18 7.10 -6.55
C PRO A 159 -3.72 5.71 -7.00
N ILE A 160 -2.98 4.98 -6.16
CA ILE A 160 -2.48 3.62 -6.45
C ILE A 160 -3.38 2.55 -5.81
N GLY A 161 -4.13 2.93 -4.75
CA GLY A 161 -4.96 2.01 -3.98
C GLY A 161 -4.15 1.17 -3.00
N VAL A 162 -3.12 1.76 -2.40
CA VAL A 162 -2.30 1.11 -1.36
C VAL A 162 -3.16 0.81 -0.13
N LYS A 163 -4.03 1.75 0.27
CA LYS A 163 -4.99 1.50 1.35
C LYS A 163 -6.29 0.93 0.79
N PRO A 164 -6.75 -0.24 1.25
CA PRO A 164 -7.98 -0.85 0.75
C PRO A 164 -9.21 -0.04 1.18
N LEU A 165 -10.21 -0.01 0.31
CA LEU A 165 -11.52 0.55 0.65
C LEU A 165 -12.60 -0.07 -0.23
N PHE A 166 -13.63 -0.61 0.44
CA PHE A 166 -14.78 -1.26 -0.18
C PHE A 166 -16.06 -0.51 0.18
N TYR A 167 -17.05 -0.57 -0.69
CA TYR A 167 -18.38 -0.05 -0.39
C TYR A 167 -19.46 -0.99 -0.93
N GLY A 168 -20.66 -0.87 -0.38
CA GLY A 168 -21.78 -1.67 -0.83
C GLY A 168 -23.12 -1.09 -0.42
N ILE A 169 -24.17 -1.58 -1.09
CA ILE A 169 -25.56 -1.12 -0.91
C ILE A 169 -26.45 -2.34 -0.72
N ASN A 170 -27.19 -2.35 0.39
CA ASN A 170 -28.28 -3.28 0.62
C ASN A 170 -29.61 -2.59 0.28
N GLY A 171 -30.16 -2.90 -0.91
CA GLY A 171 -31.39 -2.28 -1.40
C GLY A 171 -32.65 -2.66 -0.61
N GLU A 172 -32.63 -3.78 0.13
CA GLU A 172 -33.81 -4.23 0.91
C GLU A 172 -34.03 -3.38 2.17
N ASN A 173 -32.92 -2.92 2.78
CA ASN A 173 -32.94 -2.19 4.05
C ASN A 173 -32.58 -0.71 3.93
N ASP A 174 -32.39 -0.19 2.71
CA ASP A 174 -31.89 1.16 2.44
C ASP A 174 -30.57 1.46 3.20
N LEU A 175 -29.73 0.44 3.34
CA LEU A 175 -28.44 0.53 4.02
C LEU A 175 -27.31 0.62 3.00
N LYS A 176 -26.46 1.59 3.18
CA LYS A 176 -25.22 1.76 2.43
C LYS A 176 -24.06 1.76 3.42
N ALA A 177 -22.94 1.13 3.07
CA ALA A 177 -21.79 1.12 3.94
C ALA A 177 -20.47 1.12 3.14
N PHE A 178 -19.41 1.60 3.79
CA PHE A 178 -18.03 1.45 3.33
C PHE A 178 -17.15 0.91 4.47
N ALA A 179 -16.07 0.22 4.12
CA ALA A 179 -15.14 -0.34 5.10
C ALA A 179 -13.76 -0.61 4.50
N SER A 180 -12.76 -0.69 5.35
CA SER A 180 -11.40 -1.12 4.97
C SER A 180 -11.33 -2.59 4.54
N GLU A 181 -12.27 -3.45 4.94
CA GLU A 181 -12.32 -4.88 4.61
C GLU A 181 -13.76 -5.35 4.33
N LYS A 182 -13.95 -6.32 3.43
CA LYS A 182 -15.27 -6.82 2.99
C LYS A 182 -16.05 -7.48 4.11
N LYS A 183 -15.37 -8.17 5.05
CA LYS A 183 -16.04 -8.82 6.20
C LYS A 183 -16.87 -7.85 7.04
N ALA A 184 -16.47 -6.59 7.11
CA ALA A 184 -17.23 -5.56 7.77
C ALA A 184 -18.54 -5.25 7.02
N LEU A 185 -18.51 -5.28 5.69
CA LEU A 185 -19.71 -5.11 4.87
C LEU A 185 -20.64 -6.33 4.94
N TRP A 186 -20.09 -7.56 4.97
CA TRP A 186 -20.89 -8.77 5.24
C TRP A 186 -21.56 -8.68 6.62
N LYS A 187 -20.82 -8.21 7.64
CA LYS A 187 -21.37 -7.98 8.98
C LYS A 187 -22.47 -6.92 9.01
N ALA A 188 -22.43 -5.94 8.13
CA ALA A 188 -23.49 -4.96 7.92
C ALA A 188 -24.70 -5.54 7.15
N GLY A 189 -24.68 -6.80 6.74
CA GLY A 189 -25.74 -7.47 6.00
C GLY A 189 -25.73 -7.16 4.49
N ILE A 190 -24.60 -6.74 3.93
CA ILE A 190 -24.46 -6.52 2.49
C ILE A 190 -23.92 -7.80 1.86
N SER A 191 -24.62 -8.34 0.86
CA SER A 191 -24.20 -9.53 0.14
C SER A 191 -22.95 -9.27 -0.72
N ASP A 192 -22.10 -10.28 -0.87
CA ASP A 192 -20.80 -10.16 -1.57
C ASP A 192 -20.92 -9.61 -3.01
N GLU A 193 -21.99 -9.95 -3.70
CA GLU A 193 -22.32 -9.47 -5.05
C GLU A 193 -22.63 -7.96 -5.13
N ASN A 194 -22.96 -7.35 -4.01
CA ASN A 194 -23.27 -5.92 -3.87
C ASN A 194 -22.10 -5.14 -3.24
N ILE A 195 -20.94 -5.78 -3.07
CA ILE A 195 -19.73 -5.15 -2.57
C ILE A 195 -18.81 -4.83 -3.75
N HIS A 196 -18.33 -3.61 -3.77
CA HIS A 196 -17.45 -3.08 -4.81
C HIS A 196 -16.19 -2.48 -4.20
N ASP A 197 -15.07 -2.61 -4.91
CA ASP A 197 -13.86 -1.87 -4.61
C ASP A 197 -14.07 -0.38 -4.95
N LEU A 198 -13.63 0.53 -4.08
CA LEU A 198 -13.50 1.91 -4.49
C LEU A 198 -12.26 2.03 -5.38
N ILE A 199 -12.47 2.37 -6.65
CA ILE A 199 -11.38 2.51 -7.63
C ILE A 199 -10.36 3.53 -7.11
N PRO A 200 -9.04 3.21 -7.14
CA PRO A 200 -8.00 4.12 -6.69
C PRO A 200 -8.07 5.49 -7.37
N GLY A 201 -7.84 6.54 -6.62
CA GLY A 201 -7.90 7.91 -7.11
C GLY A 201 -9.30 8.43 -7.42
N CYS A 202 -10.38 7.67 -7.14
CA CYS A 202 -11.75 8.12 -7.29
C CYS A 202 -12.34 8.66 -5.97
N ILE A 203 -13.43 9.41 -6.11
CA ILE A 203 -14.25 9.89 -5.01
C ILE A 203 -15.62 9.23 -5.10
N LEU A 204 -16.14 8.73 -3.97
CA LEU A 204 -17.55 8.37 -3.82
C LEU A 204 -18.23 9.51 -3.05
N TYR A 205 -19.06 10.30 -3.74
CA TYR A 205 -19.77 11.44 -3.17
C TYR A 205 -21.27 11.16 -3.10
N ASN A 206 -21.79 11.11 -1.88
CA ASN A 206 -23.21 10.73 -1.63
C ASN A 206 -23.57 9.40 -2.34
N TRP A 207 -22.63 8.45 -2.37
CA TRP A 207 -22.76 7.13 -2.99
C TRP A 207 -22.75 7.12 -4.52
N GLU A 208 -22.40 8.21 -5.15
CA GLU A 208 -22.15 8.30 -6.59
C GLU A 208 -20.65 8.41 -6.86
N MET A 209 -20.15 7.57 -7.79
CA MET A 209 -18.73 7.58 -8.17
C MET A 209 -18.42 8.83 -9.00
N ILE A 210 -17.37 9.53 -8.60
CA ILE A 210 -16.85 10.69 -9.33
C ILE A 210 -15.41 10.41 -9.73
N ASP A 211 -15.18 10.36 -11.04
CA ASP A 211 -13.84 10.26 -11.60
C ASP A 211 -13.14 11.62 -11.54
N LEU A 212 -11.88 11.59 -11.13
CA LEU A 212 -11.03 12.77 -11.22
C LEU A 212 -10.35 12.81 -12.59
N GLU A 213 -10.28 13.97 -13.22
CA GLU A 213 -9.68 14.17 -14.55
C GLU A 213 -8.22 13.68 -14.61
N ASP A 214 -7.49 13.79 -13.49
CA ASP A 214 -6.09 13.39 -13.36
C ASP A 214 -5.88 12.02 -12.69
N ASN A 215 -6.91 11.18 -12.61
CA ASN A 215 -6.80 9.85 -12.01
C ASN A 215 -5.80 8.97 -12.77
N LEU A 216 -4.75 8.51 -12.07
CA LEU A 216 -3.70 7.68 -12.65
C LEU A 216 -4.26 6.38 -13.26
N ILE A 217 -5.12 5.67 -12.54
CA ILE A 217 -5.70 4.40 -13.01
C ILE A 217 -6.50 4.61 -14.29
N ASN A 218 -7.32 5.67 -14.34
CA ASN A 218 -8.08 6.01 -15.55
C ASN A 218 -7.16 6.41 -16.71
N LYS A 219 -6.08 7.15 -16.45
CA LYS A 219 -5.06 7.43 -17.47
C LYS A 219 -4.43 6.14 -18.00
N LEU A 220 -4.05 5.22 -17.12
CA LEU A 220 -3.44 3.94 -17.51
C LEU A 220 -4.38 3.09 -18.35
N ILE A 221 -5.64 2.94 -17.94
CA ILE A 221 -6.64 2.12 -18.64
C ILE A 221 -7.02 2.73 -19.99
N ASN A 222 -7.16 4.06 -20.06
CA ASN A 222 -7.62 4.78 -21.26
C ASN A 222 -6.50 5.18 -22.21
N THR A 223 -5.24 4.89 -21.89
CA THR A 223 -4.10 5.18 -22.77
C THR A 223 -4.19 4.37 -24.07
N ASP A 224 -4.36 5.06 -25.21
CA ASP A 224 -4.36 4.42 -26.53
C ASP A 224 -2.94 4.26 -27.06
N PHE A 225 -2.33 3.10 -26.79
CA PHE A 225 -0.99 2.76 -27.26
C PHE A 225 -0.86 2.75 -28.79
N LYS A 226 -1.96 2.57 -29.54
CA LYS A 226 -1.94 2.67 -31.01
C LYS A 226 -1.75 4.11 -31.46
N VAL A 227 -2.38 5.07 -30.78
CA VAL A 227 -2.19 6.50 -31.03
C VAL A 227 -0.78 6.92 -30.61
N ILE A 228 -0.30 6.52 -29.44
CA ILE A 228 1.08 6.80 -29.02
C ILE A 228 2.06 6.27 -30.06
N LYS A 229 1.92 4.99 -30.44
CA LYS A 229 2.80 4.34 -31.42
C LYS A 229 2.76 5.06 -32.77
N SER A 230 1.60 5.53 -33.22
CA SER A 230 1.47 6.23 -34.51
C SER A 230 2.17 7.59 -34.54
N ASN A 231 2.46 8.17 -33.39
CA ASN A 231 3.18 9.44 -33.27
C ASN A 231 4.70 9.30 -33.46
N TYR A 232 5.22 8.06 -33.42
CA TYR A 232 6.61 7.76 -33.69
C TYR A 232 6.78 7.18 -35.09
N ASN A 233 7.64 7.75 -35.88
CA ASN A 233 7.86 7.30 -37.27
C ASN A 233 8.76 6.06 -37.33
N GLU A 234 9.70 5.94 -36.39
CA GLU A 234 10.66 4.84 -36.36
C GLU A 234 11.00 4.45 -34.91
N TYR A 235 11.53 3.24 -34.75
CA TYR A 235 12.05 2.73 -33.47
C TYR A 235 13.08 3.69 -32.83
N ASN A 236 13.93 4.30 -33.65
CA ASN A 236 14.92 5.25 -33.16
C ASN A 236 14.26 6.52 -32.58
N ASP A 237 13.20 7.05 -33.21
CA ASP A 237 12.47 8.21 -32.66
C ASP A 237 11.85 7.91 -31.29
N TYR A 238 11.32 6.70 -31.11
CA TYR A 238 10.78 6.25 -29.83
C TYR A 238 11.87 6.10 -28.74
N LEU A 239 13.04 5.61 -29.13
CA LEU A 239 14.15 5.36 -28.21
C LEU A 239 15.09 6.55 -28.03
N ASP A 240 15.14 7.45 -29.00
CA ASP A 240 16.09 8.57 -29.04
C ASP A 240 15.62 9.80 -28.27
N THR A 241 14.49 9.65 -27.59
CA THR A 241 14.00 10.71 -26.72
C THR A 241 14.90 10.98 -25.53
N LYS A 242 16.18 10.51 -25.52
CA LYS A 242 17.19 11.00 -24.70
C LYS A 242 18.19 10.11 -24.16
N ASP A 243 19.09 10.45 -24.43
CA ASP A 243 20.21 10.59 -23.66
C ASP A 243 20.13 10.28 -22.25
N SER A 244 19.54 9.28 -21.90
CA SER A 244 19.67 9.50 -20.59
C SER A 244 19.42 8.26 -19.80
N TYR A 245 19.94 7.11 -20.16
CA TYR A 245 20.07 5.99 -19.25
C TYR A 245 20.68 6.44 -17.90
N GLU A 246 21.77 7.23 -17.96
CA GLU A 246 22.41 7.74 -16.74
C GLU A 246 21.52 8.76 -15.99
N VAL A 247 20.78 9.61 -16.71
CA VAL A 247 19.84 10.55 -16.07
C VAL A 247 18.69 9.79 -15.38
N TYR A 248 18.06 8.84 -16.07
CA TYR A 248 17.02 8.01 -15.46
C TYR A 248 17.54 7.20 -14.27
N LYS A 249 18.77 6.71 -14.35
CA LYS A 249 19.40 5.95 -13.28
C LYS A 249 19.62 6.82 -12.02
N GLU A 250 20.15 8.03 -12.18
CA GLU A 250 20.34 8.94 -11.04
C GLU A 250 19.02 9.44 -10.46
N LEU A 251 18.04 9.82 -11.29
CA LEU A 251 16.71 10.17 -10.83
C LEU A 251 16.06 9.01 -10.02
N LEU A 252 16.08 7.80 -10.56
CA LEU A 252 15.50 6.63 -9.89
C LEU A 252 16.21 6.32 -8.56
N LYS A 253 17.52 6.52 -8.49
CA LYS A 253 18.28 6.37 -7.24
C LYS A 253 17.84 7.38 -6.19
N ASP A 254 17.67 8.64 -6.56
CA ASP A 254 17.27 9.71 -5.65
C ASP A 254 15.82 9.56 -5.21
N ASP A 255 14.92 9.20 -6.13
CA ASP A 255 13.51 8.95 -5.83
C ASP A 255 13.34 7.72 -4.90
N LEU A 256 14.11 6.64 -5.13
CA LEU A 256 14.10 5.47 -4.23
C LEU A 256 14.57 5.82 -2.82
N TYR A 257 15.62 6.62 -2.70
CA TYR A 257 16.08 7.08 -1.38
C TYR A 257 15.01 7.92 -0.69
N SER A 258 14.43 8.90 -1.39
CA SER A 258 13.35 9.76 -0.88
C SER A 258 12.12 8.95 -0.49
N ALA A 259 11.69 8.00 -1.33
CA ALA A 259 10.53 7.15 -1.08
C ALA A 259 10.70 6.27 0.18
N VAL A 260 11.91 5.76 0.43
CA VAL A 260 12.19 5.01 1.67
C VAL A 260 12.29 5.95 2.86
N GLU A 261 13.01 7.08 2.73
CA GLU A 261 13.21 8.04 3.83
C GLU A 261 11.87 8.57 4.36
N LYS A 262 10.95 8.99 3.47
CA LYS A 262 9.64 9.52 3.89
C LYS A 262 8.74 8.45 4.52
N ARG A 263 8.86 7.18 4.12
CA ARG A 263 8.09 6.05 4.68
C ARG A 263 8.59 5.53 6.02
N VAL A 264 9.74 5.98 6.49
CA VAL A 264 10.25 5.68 7.83
C VAL A 264 10.36 6.92 8.72
N ASN A 265 9.86 8.06 8.25
CA ASN A 265 9.82 9.27 9.05
C ASN A 265 8.95 9.05 10.31
N MET A 266 9.33 9.67 11.42
CA MET A 266 8.60 9.65 12.70
C MET A 266 8.35 8.25 13.32
N ILE A 267 9.09 7.21 12.89
CA ILE A 267 9.04 5.87 13.49
C ILE A 267 10.43 5.48 14.02
N SER A 268 10.45 4.68 15.10
CA SER A 268 11.68 4.17 15.72
C SER A 268 12.08 2.79 15.25
N ASP A 269 11.11 1.97 14.81
CA ASP A 269 11.32 0.56 14.49
C ASP A 269 10.65 0.21 13.16
N VAL A 270 11.40 -0.44 12.27
CA VAL A 270 10.90 -0.87 10.97
C VAL A 270 11.33 -2.30 10.66
N GLY A 271 10.36 -3.11 10.20
CA GLY A 271 10.60 -4.41 9.62
C GLY A 271 10.74 -4.33 8.10
N LEU A 272 11.56 -5.19 7.51
CA LEU A 272 11.58 -5.38 6.05
C LEU A 272 11.24 -6.83 5.74
N ILE A 273 10.22 -7.05 4.89
CA ILE A 273 9.94 -8.38 4.32
C ILE A 273 11.07 -8.70 3.33
N PHE A 274 11.94 -9.64 3.71
CA PHE A 274 13.24 -9.80 3.08
C PHE A 274 13.43 -11.19 2.46
N SER A 275 13.50 -11.25 1.15
CA SER A 275 13.74 -12.49 0.39
C SER A 275 15.18 -12.66 -0.09
N GLY A 276 16.05 -11.67 0.12
CA GLY A 276 17.39 -11.63 -0.46
C GLY A 276 17.39 -11.48 -1.99
N GLY A 277 16.28 -11.05 -2.59
CA GLY A 277 16.20 -10.63 -3.99
C GLY A 277 16.62 -9.18 -4.17
N VAL A 278 16.87 -8.75 -5.42
CA VAL A 278 17.36 -7.39 -5.71
C VAL A 278 16.45 -6.31 -5.11
N ASP A 279 15.12 -6.44 -5.25
CA ASP A 279 14.15 -5.44 -4.80
C ASP A 279 14.21 -5.22 -3.28
N SER A 280 14.13 -6.31 -2.51
CA SER A 280 14.21 -6.23 -1.05
C SER A 280 15.62 -5.86 -0.56
N THR A 281 16.67 -6.16 -1.32
CA THR A 281 18.05 -5.78 -0.96
C THR A 281 18.30 -4.29 -1.21
N ILE A 282 17.72 -3.69 -2.26
CA ILE A 282 17.70 -2.23 -2.45
C ILE A 282 17.13 -1.56 -1.20
N LEU A 283 15.95 -2.00 -0.75
CA LEU A 283 15.32 -1.43 0.45
C LEU A 283 16.17 -1.64 1.72
N ALA A 284 16.81 -2.80 1.88
CA ALA A 284 17.68 -3.07 3.02
C ALA A 284 18.90 -2.13 3.06
N VAL A 285 19.54 -1.87 1.90
CA VAL A 285 20.67 -0.96 1.79
C VAL A 285 20.25 0.48 2.09
N LEU A 286 19.13 0.94 1.51
CA LEU A 286 18.62 2.29 1.74
C LEU A 286 18.19 2.50 3.20
N LEU A 287 17.48 1.53 3.80
CA LEU A 287 17.13 1.57 5.22
C LEU A 287 18.35 1.66 6.14
N LYS A 288 19.41 0.89 5.81
CA LYS A 288 20.69 0.96 6.55
C LYS A 288 21.29 2.36 6.48
N GLN A 289 21.39 2.94 5.28
CA GLN A 289 21.95 4.30 5.07
C GLN A 289 21.15 5.37 5.84
N ILE A 290 19.81 5.28 5.78
CA ILE A 290 18.92 6.20 6.50
C ILE A 290 19.07 6.02 8.03
N ALA A 291 19.13 4.78 8.51
CA ALA A 291 19.33 4.48 9.93
C ALA A 291 20.68 5.01 10.44
N GLU A 292 21.76 4.81 9.69
CA GLU A 292 23.08 5.34 10.04
C GLU A 292 23.07 6.88 10.11
N LYS A 293 22.43 7.55 9.14
CA LYS A 293 22.28 9.01 9.12
C LYS A 293 21.50 9.51 10.34
N ARG A 294 20.35 8.89 10.65
CA ARG A 294 19.48 9.27 11.76
C ARG A 294 20.12 8.99 13.12
N ASN A 295 20.70 7.81 13.31
CA ASN A 295 21.27 7.39 14.59
C ASN A 295 22.53 8.18 14.97
N ASN A 296 23.17 8.84 14.01
CA ASN A 296 24.27 9.78 14.23
C ASN A 296 23.80 11.22 14.52
N ASN A 297 22.49 11.51 14.44
CA ASN A 297 21.93 12.85 14.71
C ASN A 297 21.12 12.83 16.01
N ALA A 298 21.63 13.51 17.03
CA ALA A 298 21.01 13.55 18.37
C ALA A 298 19.58 14.17 18.37
N ASN A 299 19.21 14.93 17.35
CA ASN A 299 17.90 15.57 17.23
C ASN A 299 16.89 14.74 16.39
N SER A 300 17.26 13.53 15.97
CA SER A 300 16.40 12.66 15.20
C SER A 300 15.93 11.48 16.04
N ILE A 301 14.72 10.96 15.75
CA ILE A 301 14.26 9.69 16.30
C ILE A 301 15.16 8.58 15.74
N PRO A 302 15.87 7.79 16.56
CA PRO A 302 16.68 6.68 16.07
C PRO A 302 15.84 5.68 15.27
N LEU A 303 16.44 5.06 14.25
CA LEU A 303 15.77 4.05 13.43
C LEU A 303 16.42 2.68 13.63
N ASN A 304 15.66 1.72 14.13
CA ASN A 304 16.03 0.32 14.25
C ASN A 304 15.48 -0.45 13.06
N VAL A 305 16.35 -1.06 12.27
CA VAL A 305 15.98 -1.85 11.10
C VAL A 305 16.15 -3.32 11.39
N LYS A 306 15.11 -4.14 11.14
CA LYS A 306 15.17 -5.60 11.27
C LYS A 306 14.61 -6.29 10.04
N LEU A 307 15.35 -7.26 9.52
CA LEU A 307 14.97 -8.06 8.36
C LEU A 307 14.16 -9.28 8.79
N TYR A 308 13.12 -9.64 7.99
CA TYR A 308 12.28 -10.82 8.24
C TYR A 308 12.19 -11.68 6.99
N SER A 309 12.75 -12.87 7.05
CA SER A 309 12.75 -13.83 5.94
C SER A 309 11.90 -15.05 6.28
N VAL A 310 11.07 -15.48 5.35
CA VAL A 310 10.13 -16.61 5.52
C VAL A 310 10.42 -17.68 4.48
N GLY A 311 10.61 -18.92 4.91
CA GLY A 311 10.82 -20.02 3.96
C GLY A 311 11.05 -21.37 4.62
N VAL A 312 11.01 -22.44 3.82
CA VAL A 312 11.40 -23.75 4.31
C VAL A 312 12.89 -23.78 4.62
N GLU A 313 13.27 -24.62 5.58
CA GLU A 313 14.68 -24.85 5.89
C GLU A 313 15.47 -25.19 4.61
N ASN A 314 16.58 -24.54 4.39
CA ASN A 314 17.40 -24.65 3.17
C ASN A 314 16.79 -24.11 1.87
N SER A 315 15.70 -23.35 1.91
CA SER A 315 15.24 -22.58 0.72
C SER A 315 16.30 -21.59 0.25
N GLN A 316 16.28 -21.26 -1.03
CA GLN A 316 17.24 -20.30 -1.58
C GLN A 316 17.07 -18.92 -0.94
N ASP A 317 15.84 -18.48 -0.73
CA ASP A 317 15.56 -17.16 -0.14
C ASP A 317 16.11 -17.06 1.28
N VAL A 318 15.94 -18.10 2.12
CA VAL A 318 16.52 -18.14 3.48
C VAL A 318 18.04 -18.10 3.46
N LYS A 319 18.69 -18.82 2.54
CA LYS A 319 20.16 -18.82 2.42
C LYS A 319 20.69 -17.45 2.05
N PHE A 320 20.18 -16.86 0.96
CA PHE A 320 20.60 -15.53 0.51
C PHE A 320 20.25 -14.44 1.52
N SER A 321 19.10 -14.54 2.17
CA SER A 321 18.75 -13.59 3.24
C SER A 321 19.76 -13.57 4.36
N LYS A 322 20.27 -14.74 4.77
CA LYS A 322 21.31 -14.84 5.81
C LYS A 322 22.63 -14.24 5.36
N GLU A 323 23.09 -14.61 4.16
CA GLU A 323 24.36 -14.11 3.60
C GLU A 323 24.35 -12.58 3.49
N ILE A 324 23.27 -11.99 2.94
CA ILE A 324 23.17 -10.56 2.76
C ILE A 324 22.99 -9.82 4.09
N ALA A 325 22.19 -10.35 5.00
CA ALA A 325 22.00 -9.74 6.32
C ALA A 325 23.31 -9.64 7.10
N GLU A 326 24.16 -10.68 7.00
CA GLU A 326 25.50 -10.68 7.59
C GLU A 326 26.41 -9.64 6.91
N GLU A 327 26.42 -9.58 5.57
CA GLU A 327 27.22 -8.61 4.81
C GLU A 327 26.78 -7.15 5.10
N LEU A 328 25.47 -6.90 5.20
CA LEU A 328 24.94 -5.59 5.56
C LEU A 328 25.04 -5.27 7.04
N ASN A 329 25.41 -6.22 7.88
CA ASN A 329 25.39 -6.11 9.34
C ASN A 329 24.03 -5.64 9.86
N LEU A 330 22.94 -6.24 9.34
CA LEU A 330 21.57 -5.99 9.79
C LEU A 330 20.98 -7.22 10.50
N PRO A 331 20.24 -7.03 11.59
CA PRO A 331 19.60 -8.15 12.29
C PRO A 331 18.55 -8.83 11.40
N LEU A 332 18.57 -10.17 11.37
CA LEU A 332 17.65 -11.00 10.61
C LEU A 332 16.90 -11.97 11.52
N LYS A 333 15.56 -11.97 11.46
CA LYS A 333 14.71 -13.05 12.00
C LYS A 333 14.25 -13.94 10.84
N THR A 334 14.58 -15.23 10.90
CA THR A 334 14.14 -16.22 9.91
C THR A 334 12.96 -17.03 10.43
N VAL A 335 11.84 -17.01 9.75
CA VAL A 335 10.66 -17.83 10.02
C VAL A 335 10.76 -19.11 9.18
N ILE A 336 11.10 -20.21 9.82
CA ILE A 336 11.14 -21.52 9.16
C ILE A 336 9.73 -22.10 9.13
N ILE A 337 9.28 -22.47 7.92
CA ILE A 337 7.95 -23.02 7.69
C ILE A 337 8.00 -24.52 7.43
N ASP A 338 7.06 -25.23 8.03
CA ASP A 338 6.79 -26.65 7.83
C ASP A 338 5.31 -26.88 7.48
N GLU A 339 4.90 -28.15 7.44
CA GLU A 339 3.52 -28.53 7.15
C GLU A 339 2.53 -28.05 8.22
N THR A 340 2.95 -28.05 9.49
CA THR A 340 2.13 -27.62 10.63
C THR A 340 1.88 -26.14 10.55
N THR A 341 2.94 -25.34 10.36
CA THR A 341 2.87 -23.88 10.18
C THR A 341 1.90 -23.49 9.05
N VAL A 342 1.99 -24.19 7.90
CA VAL A 342 1.10 -23.93 6.76
C VAL A 342 -0.35 -24.26 7.09
N LYS A 343 -0.61 -25.41 7.76
CA LYS A 343 -1.97 -25.81 8.16
C LYS A 343 -2.61 -24.82 9.13
N GLU A 344 -1.86 -24.37 10.12
CA GLU A 344 -2.34 -23.40 11.11
C GLU A 344 -2.61 -22.02 10.51
N SER A 345 -1.87 -21.65 9.45
CA SER A 345 -1.97 -20.34 8.83
C SER A 345 -3.07 -20.23 7.77
N ILE A 346 -3.60 -21.33 7.22
CA ILE A 346 -4.61 -21.28 6.14
C ILE A 346 -5.83 -20.47 6.55
N ARG A 347 -6.47 -20.82 7.67
CA ARG A 347 -7.70 -20.14 8.11
C ARG A 347 -7.49 -18.66 8.40
N PRO A 348 -6.48 -18.25 9.21
CA PRO A 348 -6.20 -16.84 9.41
C PRO A 348 -5.94 -16.06 8.12
N VAL A 349 -5.16 -16.64 7.20
CA VAL A 349 -4.86 -15.97 5.91
C VAL A 349 -6.09 -15.86 5.03
N LEU A 350 -6.91 -16.91 4.90
CA LEU A 350 -8.17 -16.85 4.14
C LEU A 350 -9.16 -15.85 4.75
N THR A 351 -9.25 -15.80 6.10
CA THR A 351 -10.07 -14.80 6.79
C THR A 351 -9.59 -13.37 6.52
N ALA A 352 -8.28 -13.17 6.36
CA ALA A 352 -7.72 -11.87 6.03
C ALA A 352 -7.97 -11.49 4.57
N ILE A 353 -7.64 -12.37 3.60
CA ILE A 353 -7.73 -12.05 2.18
C ILE A 353 -9.16 -12.06 1.62
N GLU A 354 -10.11 -12.71 2.31
CA GLU A 354 -11.54 -12.75 1.91
C GLU A 354 -11.77 -13.25 0.46
N ASP A 355 -10.89 -14.16 0.00
CA ASP A 355 -10.80 -14.62 -1.38
C ASP A 355 -10.37 -16.09 -1.42
N ASP A 356 -10.96 -16.88 -2.31
CA ASP A 356 -10.68 -18.31 -2.48
C ASP A 356 -9.48 -18.61 -3.40
N ASN A 357 -8.84 -17.58 -3.94
CA ASN A 357 -7.74 -17.71 -4.88
C ASN A 357 -6.48 -18.31 -4.23
N VAL A 358 -6.14 -19.54 -4.65
CA VAL A 358 -4.98 -20.28 -4.13
C VAL A 358 -3.64 -19.56 -4.34
N MET A 359 -3.52 -18.74 -5.38
CA MET A 359 -2.29 -17.94 -5.59
C MET A 359 -2.20 -16.80 -4.59
N LYS A 360 -3.29 -16.08 -4.35
CA LYS A 360 -3.37 -15.05 -3.31
C LYS A 360 -3.07 -15.64 -1.94
N LEU A 361 -3.63 -16.82 -1.61
CA LEU A 361 -3.34 -17.56 -0.39
C LEU A 361 -1.84 -17.86 -0.22
N GLY A 362 -1.17 -18.36 -1.26
CA GLY A 362 0.25 -18.75 -1.19
C GLY A 362 1.20 -17.55 -0.99
N VAL A 363 0.95 -16.43 -1.65
CA VAL A 363 1.72 -15.20 -1.47
C VAL A 363 1.39 -14.55 -0.13
N GLY A 364 0.10 -14.40 0.18
CA GLY A 364 -0.38 -13.81 1.42
C GLY A 364 0.16 -14.52 2.66
N MET A 365 0.26 -15.85 2.62
CA MET A 365 0.83 -16.64 3.73
C MET A 365 2.28 -16.27 4.06
N THR A 366 3.09 -15.95 3.05
CA THR A 366 4.48 -15.52 3.27
C THR A 366 4.53 -14.18 4.02
N ILE A 367 3.69 -13.22 3.61
CA ILE A 367 3.59 -11.90 4.22
C ILE A 367 2.98 -12.00 5.62
N TYR A 368 1.90 -12.79 5.78
CA TYR A 368 1.26 -13.05 7.07
C TYR A 368 2.25 -13.56 8.12
N LEU A 369 3.07 -14.54 7.76
CA LEU A 369 4.06 -15.13 8.67
C LEU A 369 5.19 -14.16 9.02
N ALA A 370 5.61 -13.32 8.07
CA ALA A 370 6.56 -12.24 8.35
C ALA A 370 5.96 -11.21 9.32
N ALA A 371 4.73 -10.75 9.05
CA ALA A 371 4.02 -9.80 9.91
C ALA A 371 3.75 -10.37 11.31
N LYS A 372 3.41 -11.67 11.42
CA LYS A 372 3.27 -12.33 12.71
C LYS A 372 4.57 -12.29 13.52
N ALA A 373 5.70 -12.55 12.87
CA ALA A 373 7.00 -12.47 13.52
C ALA A 373 7.39 -11.01 13.90
N MET A 374 6.93 -10.02 13.14
CA MET A 374 7.09 -8.60 13.47
C MET A 374 6.24 -8.21 14.68
N LYS A 375 4.97 -8.65 14.76
CA LYS A 375 4.10 -8.45 15.92
C LYS A 375 4.74 -9.02 17.21
N GLU A 376 5.33 -10.21 17.15
CA GLU A 376 6.07 -10.82 18.27
C GLU A 376 7.25 -9.97 18.75
N ASP A 377 7.86 -9.21 17.85
CA ASP A 377 8.97 -8.30 18.13
C ASP A 377 8.51 -6.84 18.41
N ASN A 378 7.20 -6.59 18.51
CA ASN A 378 6.57 -5.28 18.67
C ASN A 378 6.89 -4.28 17.53
N VAL A 379 7.14 -4.76 16.33
CA VAL A 379 7.35 -3.94 15.13
C VAL A 379 6.00 -3.73 14.43
N LYS A 380 5.53 -2.49 14.39
CA LYS A 380 4.22 -2.11 13.84
C LYS A 380 4.26 -1.68 12.37
N VAL A 381 5.44 -1.42 11.81
CA VAL A 381 5.62 -0.96 10.41
C VAL A 381 6.55 -1.89 9.66
N ALA A 382 6.12 -2.31 8.48
CA ALA A 382 6.91 -3.14 7.56
C ALA A 382 7.07 -2.46 6.20
N LEU A 383 8.24 -2.62 5.57
CA LEU A 383 8.44 -2.30 4.16
C LEU A 383 8.43 -3.58 3.32
N SER A 384 7.98 -3.44 2.07
CA SER A 384 7.99 -4.51 1.06
C SER A 384 8.48 -3.99 -0.29
N GLY A 385 9.14 -4.87 -1.06
CA GLY A 385 9.57 -4.60 -2.43
C GLY A 385 8.46 -4.74 -3.49
N GLN A 386 7.19 -4.69 -3.07
CA GLN A 386 6.04 -4.77 -3.96
C GLN A 386 6.02 -3.59 -4.95
N GLY A 387 5.59 -3.82 -6.19
CA GLY A 387 5.59 -2.81 -7.27
C GLY A 387 6.81 -2.89 -8.18
N ALA A 388 7.96 -3.33 -7.68
CA ALA A 388 9.20 -3.36 -8.47
C ALA A 388 9.13 -4.28 -9.70
N ASP A 389 8.36 -5.37 -9.65
CA ASP A 389 8.21 -6.28 -10.80
C ASP A 389 7.32 -5.68 -11.88
N GLU A 390 6.24 -5.05 -11.49
CA GLU A 390 5.29 -4.38 -12.37
C GLU A 390 5.94 -3.19 -13.07
N LEU A 391 6.60 -2.31 -12.32
CA LEU A 391 7.19 -1.07 -12.84
C LEU A 391 8.40 -1.30 -13.75
N PHE A 392 9.24 -2.28 -13.41
CA PHE A 392 10.53 -2.48 -14.10
C PHE A 392 10.59 -3.77 -14.93
N GLY A 393 9.44 -4.39 -15.21
CA GLY A 393 9.39 -5.55 -16.11
C GLY A 393 9.98 -6.83 -15.51
N GLY A 394 9.73 -7.11 -14.22
CA GLY A 394 10.33 -8.25 -13.53
C GLY A 394 9.73 -9.61 -13.85
N TYR A 395 8.53 -9.69 -14.41
CA TYR A 395 7.84 -10.95 -14.65
C TYR A 395 8.32 -11.65 -15.92
N ASN A 396 8.46 -12.99 -15.85
CA ASN A 396 8.86 -13.79 -17.01
C ASN A 396 7.86 -13.74 -18.16
N ARG A 397 6.57 -13.47 -17.87
CA ARG A 397 5.52 -13.38 -18.91
C ARG A 397 5.74 -12.23 -19.89
N TYR A 398 6.44 -11.17 -19.48
CA TYR A 398 6.73 -10.04 -20.36
C TYR A 398 7.63 -10.43 -21.54
N LEU A 399 8.46 -11.49 -21.41
CA LEU A 399 9.36 -11.95 -22.47
C LEU A 399 8.61 -12.43 -23.73
N LYS A 400 7.35 -12.86 -23.61
CA LYS A 400 6.49 -13.26 -24.74
C LYS A 400 6.37 -12.19 -25.82
N HIS A 401 6.49 -10.90 -25.45
CA HIS A 401 6.37 -9.79 -26.40
C HIS A 401 7.51 -9.73 -27.39
N PHE A 402 8.66 -10.37 -27.08
CA PHE A 402 9.87 -10.37 -27.88
C PHE A 402 10.04 -11.61 -28.76
N GLU A 403 9.07 -12.57 -28.75
CA GLU A 403 9.23 -13.83 -29.47
C GLU A 403 9.01 -13.69 -30.99
N GLU A 404 8.01 -12.92 -31.43
CA GLU A 404 7.60 -12.85 -32.84
C GLU A 404 7.46 -11.42 -33.37
N LYS A 405 7.83 -10.40 -32.60
CA LYS A 405 7.69 -8.98 -32.96
C LYS A 405 9.03 -8.33 -33.26
N CYS A 406 9.02 -7.30 -34.09
CA CYS A 406 10.17 -6.42 -34.14
C CYS A 406 10.35 -5.73 -32.78
N LEU A 407 11.56 -5.28 -32.46
CA LEU A 407 11.87 -4.67 -31.14
C LEU A 407 10.96 -3.48 -30.80
N PHE A 408 10.62 -2.68 -31.79
CA PHE A 408 9.72 -1.54 -31.62
C PHE A 408 8.34 -1.98 -31.14
N ASP A 409 7.73 -2.96 -31.83
CA ASP A 409 6.43 -3.51 -31.42
C ASP A 409 6.46 -4.24 -30.08
N ALA A 410 7.59 -4.89 -29.79
CA ALA A 410 7.81 -5.61 -28.54
C ALA A 410 7.83 -4.64 -27.33
N TYR A 411 8.51 -3.51 -27.44
CA TYR A 411 8.58 -2.53 -26.35
C TYR A 411 7.24 -1.82 -26.14
N PHE A 412 6.50 -1.47 -27.20
CA PHE A 412 5.14 -0.94 -27.02
C PHE A 412 4.20 -1.92 -26.35
N ALA A 413 4.25 -3.20 -26.72
CA ALA A 413 3.44 -4.21 -26.06
C ALA A 413 3.88 -4.49 -24.61
N LEU A 414 5.16 -4.33 -24.29
CA LEU A 414 5.65 -4.38 -22.91
C LEU A 414 5.10 -3.22 -22.09
N ASP A 415 5.19 -1.99 -22.60
CA ASP A 415 4.70 -0.81 -21.89
C ASP A 415 3.18 -0.88 -21.68
N GLU A 416 2.40 -1.33 -22.69
CA GLU A 416 0.96 -1.57 -22.55
C GLU A 416 0.65 -2.60 -21.44
N GLU A 417 1.38 -3.72 -21.35
CA GLU A 417 1.19 -4.71 -20.29
C GLU A 417 1.62 -4.18 -18.92
N ILE A 418 2.67 -3.38 -18.83
CA ILE A 418 3.11 -2.70 -17.60
C ILE A 418 2.02 -1.74 -17.10
N TYR A 419 1.46 -0.91 -17.98
CA TYR A 419 0.35 -0.01 -17.63
C TYR A 419 -0.86 -0.78 -17.09
N HIS A 420 -1.24 -1.85 -17.78
CA HIS A 420 -2.34 -2.71 -17.33
C HIS A 420 -2.05 -3.35 -15.96
N ASP A 421 -0.85 -3.83 -15.73
CA ASP A 421 -0.47 -4.45 -14.45
C ASP A 421 -0.51 -3.43 -13.30
N ILE A 422 -0.02 -2.21 -13.50
CA ILE A 422 -0.07 -1.14 -12.50
C ILE A 422 -1.53 -0.75 -12.21
N ALA A 423 -2.35 -0.60 -13.25
CA ALA A 423 -3.76 -0.25 -13.09
C ALA A 423 -4.57 -1.28 -12.29
N ASN A 424 -4.14 -2.55 -12.30
CA ASN A 424 -4.82 -3.65 -11.61
C ASN A 424 -4.16 -4.08 -10.30
N MET A 425 -3.04 -3.48 -9.91
CA MET A 425 -2.27 -3.89 -8.74
C MET A 425 -3.07 -3.84 -7.44
N TYR A 426 -3.94 -2.85 -7.29
CA TYR A 426 -4.68 -2.62 -6.05
C TYR A 426 -5.46 -3.87 -5.61
N HIS A 427 -6.22 -4.51 -6.51
CA HIS A 427 -7.03 -5.67 -6.18
C HIS A 427 -6.29 -7.02 -6.36
N VAL A 428 -5.23 -7.07 -7.18
CA VAL A 428 -4.44 -8.30 -7.39
C VAL A 428 -3.44 -8.51 -6.26
N ASN A 429 -2.75 -7.46 -5.84
CA ASN A 429 -1.62 -7.53 -4.93
C ASN A 429 -1.85 -6.78 -3.61
N LEU A 430 -2.20 -5.48 -3.67
CA LEU A 430 -2.10 -4.58 -2.53
C LEU A 430 -3.15 -4.87 -1.45
N GLU A 431 -4.39 -5.12 -1.81
CA GLU A 431 -5.46 -5.49 -0.87
C GLU A 431 -5.13 -6.78 -0.12
N ARG A 432 -4.58 -7.79 -0.82
CA ARG A 432 -4.10 -9.01 -0.18
C ARG A 432 -2.98 -8.72 0.81
N ASP A 433 -1.98 -7.94 0.40
CA ASP A 433 -0.76 -7.71 1.19
C ASP A 433 -1.08 -6.87 2.44
N ASP A 434 -1.91 -5.84 2.29
CA ASP A 434 -2.46 -5.06 3.39
C ASP A 434 -3.25 -5.94 4.37
N ALA A 435 -4.22 -6.70 3.89
CA ALA A 435 -5.09 -7.52 4.72
C ALA A 435 -4.32 -8.53 5.58
N VAL A 436 -3.34 -9.25 5.00
CA VAL A 436 -2.56 -10.25 5.74
C VAL A 436 -1.55 -9.64 6.71
N SER A 437 -1.02 -8.46 6.42
CA SER A 437 -0.14 -7.75 7.34
C SER A 437 -0.96 -7.16 8.50
N MET A 438 -2.09 -6.55 8.20
CA MET A 438 -2.99 -5.97 9.19
C MET A 438 -3.69 -7.01 10.07
N ALA A 439 -3.90 -8.24 9.60
CA ALA A 439 -4.32 -9.36 10.46
C ALA A 439 -3.38 -9.60 11.65
N ASN A 440 -2.19 -9.04 11.62
CA ASN A 440 -1.21 -9.04 12.71
C ASN A 440 -0.95 -7.64 13.31
N GLY A 441 -1.72 -6.61 12.94
CA GLY A 441 -1.50 -5.24 13.39
C GLY A 441 -0.18 -4.66 12.90
N VAL A 442 0.26 -5.01 11.69
CA VAL A 442 1.49 -4.50 11.07
C VAL A 442 1.14 -3.74 9.80
N GLU A 443 1.49 -2.47 9.76
CA GLU A 443 1.31 -1.62 8.59
C GLU A 443 2.33 -1.94 7.50
N LEU A 444 1.87 -2.30 6.31
CA LEU A 444 2.74 -2.51 5.16
C LEU A 444 2.86 -1.22 4.33
N ARG A 445 4.11 -0.80 4.07
CA ARG A 445 4.47 0.32 3.20
C ARG A 445 5.24 -0.17 1.99
N VAL A 446 5.00 0.44 0.84
CA VAL A 446 5.46 -0.02 -0.48
C VAL A 446 6.25 1.08 -1.22
N PRO A 447 7.53 1.30 -0.88
CA PRO A 447 8.30 2.43 -1.41
C PRO A 447 8.37 2.48 -2.94
N PHE A 448 8.40 1.35 -3.64
CA PHE A 448 8.40 1.33 -5.11
C PHE A 448 7.14 1.93 -5.73
N LEU A 449 6.04 1.97 -4.99
CA LEU A 449 4.78 2.58 -5.44
C LEU A 449 4.62 4.04 -5.01
N ASP A 450 5.71 4.69 -4.72
CA ASP A 450 5.76 6.13 -4.58
C ASP A 450 5.36 6.83 -5.88
N ASN A 451 4.58 7.91 -5.80
CA ASN A 451 4.07 8.60 -6.98
C ASN A 451 5.18 9.06 -7.93
N ASP A 452 6.31 9.54 -7.39
CA ASP A 452 7.45 9.99 -8.20
C ASP A 452 8.10 8.80 -8.90
N ILE A 453 8.27 7.67 -8.20
CA ILE A 453 8.82 6.44 -8.79
C ILE A 453 7.90 5.86 -9.85
N VAL A 454 6.58 5.83 -9.61
CA VAL A 454 5.61 5.32 -10.59
C VAL A 454 5.66 6.16 -11.86
N ASN A 455 5.58 7.49 -11.74
CA ASN A 455 5.64 8.39 -12.89
C ASN A 455 6.97 8.24 -13.65
N LEU A 456 8.11 8.23 -12.93
CA LEU A 456 9.43 8.04 -13.55
C LEU A 456 9.53 6.67 -14.24
N ALA A 457 9.04 5.59 -13.61
CA ALA A 457 9.10 4.26 -14.18
C ALA A 457 8.25 4.12 -15.45
N LEU A 458 7.13 4.82 -15.55
CA LEU A 458 6.30 4.89 -16.77
C LEU A 458 7.01 5.63 -17.90
N ASP A 459 7.82 6.63 -17.58
CA ASP A 459 8.62 7.39 -18.55
C ASP A 459 9.89 6.65 -19.00
N ILE A 460 10.40 5.70 -18.19
CA ILE A 460 11.60 4.92 -18.54
C ILE A 460 11.29 3.96 -19.70
N PRO A 461 11.99 4.08 -20.86
CA PRO A 461 11.78 3.21 -22.01
C PRO A 461 11.93 1.72 -21.69
N GLY A 462 11.08 0.88 -22.26
CA GLY A 462 11.08 -0.58 -22.06
C GLY A 462 12.44 -1.26 -22.31
N LYS A 463 13.28 -0.71 -23.23
CA LYS A 463 14.65 -1.21 -23.51
C LYS A 463 15.59 -1.16 -22.30
N TYR A 464 15.33 -0.27 -21.35
CA TYR A 464 16.10 -0.15 -20.11
C TYR A 464 15.61 -1.10 -19.01
N LYS A 465 14.45 -1.73 -19.25
CA LYS A 465 13.85 -2.73 -18.36
C LYS A 465 14.16 -4.16 -18.82
N ILE A 466 13.93 -4.48 -20.10
CA ILE A 466 14.10 -5.82 -20.70
C ILE A 466 14.86 -5.69 -22.02
N LYS A 467 15.78 -6.61 -22.32
CA LYS A 467 16.61 -6.57 -23.55
C LYS A 467 16.00 -7.37 -24.71
N ASN A 468 15.56 -8.59 -24.45
CA ASN A 468 15.04 -9.53 -25.47
C ASN A 468 14.29 -10.70 -24.80
N ASN A 469 13.84 -11.68 -25.60
CA ASN A 469 13.13 -12.88 -25.14
C ASN A 469 13.95 -13.87 -24.29
N GLU A 470 15.30 -13.78 -24.35
CA GLU A 470 16.21 -14.62 -23.56
C GLU A 470 16.70 -13.93 -22.30
N ASP A 471 16.19 -12.74 -21.99
CA ASP A 471 16.62 -11.94 -20.85
C ASP A 471 16.18 -12.55 -19.51
N ILE A 472 17.07 -13.33 -18.91
CA ILE A 472 16.83 -13.97 -17.62
C ILE A 472 16.90 -13.01 -16.44
N LEU A 473 17.58 -11.87 -16.61
CA LEU A 473 17.79 -10.89 -15.53
C LEU A 473 16.63 -9.92 -15.39
N ARG A 474 16.22 -9.29 -16.51
CA ARG A 474 15.21 -8.22 -16.52
C ARG A 474 15.52 -7.08 -15.54
N LYS A 475 14.70 -6.03 -15.46
CA LYS A 475 14.88 -4.88 -14.55
C LYS A 475 16.27 -4.21 -14.67
N HIS A 476 16.86 -4.12 -15.85
CA HIS A 476 18.27 -3.71 -16.01
C HIS A 476 18.60 -2.39 -15.32
N ILE A 477 17.81 -1.33 -15.57
CA ILE A 477 18.06 -0.04 -14.94
C ILE A 477 17.97 -0.10 -13.40
N LEU A 478 17.00 -0.84 -12.85
CA LEU A 478 16.86 -1.02 -11.40
C LEU A 478 18.07 -1.78 -10.81
N ARG A 479 18.62 -2.75 -11.53
CA ARG A 479 19.82 -3.49 -11.11
C ARG A 479 21.06 -2.62 -11.13
N ASP A 480 21.19 -1.72 -12.11
CA ASP A 480 22.31 -0.80 -12.16
C ASP A 480 22.21 0.27 -11.06
N VAL A 481 21.00 0.73 -10.73
CA VAL A 481 20.75 1.53 -9.52
C VAL A 481 21.15 0.74 -8.27
N ALA A 482 20.74 -0.53 -8.16
CA ALA A 482 21.08 -1.38 -7.02
C ALA A 482 22.61 -1.45 -6.80
N LYS A 483 23.38 -1.67 -7.85
CA LYS A 483 24.87 -1.65 -7.78
C LYS A 483 25.40 -0.29 -7.34
N SER A 484 24.85 0.80 -7.87
CA SER A 484 25.30 2.17 -7.56
C SER A 484 25.09 2.58 -6.10
N ILE A 485 24.09 2.00 -5.42
CA ILE A 485 23.82 2.26 -4.00
C ILE A 485 24.53 1.30 -3.05
N GLY A 486 25.23 0.26 -3.58
CA GLY A 486 26.01 -0.68 -2.78
C GLY A 486 25.35 -2.06 -2.56
N VAL A 487 24.35 -2.44 -3.36
CA VAL A 487 23.88 -3.83 -3.40
C VAL A 487 24.98 -4.70 -4.03
N PRO A 488 25.35 -5.84 -3.41
CA PRO A 488 26.38 -6.72 -3.95
C PRO A 488 26.06 -7.21 -5.36
N ASP A 489 27.08 -7.26 -6.24
CA ASP A 489 26.92 -7.64 -7.66
C ASP A 489 26.25 -9.00 -7.84
N TYR A 490 26.60 -10.00 -7.01
CA TYR A 490 26.02 -11.34 -7.09
C TYR A 490 24.52 -11.38 -6.80
N ILE A 491 23.98 -10.35 -6.12
CA ILE A 491 22.54 -10.17 -5.89
C ILE A 491 21.93 -9.33 -7.02
N ALA A 492 22.59 -8.23 -7.38
CA ALA A 492 22.13 -7.39 -8.49
C ALA A 492 22.02 -8.18 -9.80
N ASP A 493 22.89 -9.16 -10.03
CA ASP A 493 22.90 -10.03 -11.23
C ASP A 493 22.19 -11.37 -11.03
N ARG A 494 21.47 -11.55 -9.91
CA ARG A 494 20.70 -12.77 -9.64
C ARG A 494 19.39 -12.80 -10.44
N PRO A 495 19.06 -13.91 -11.15
CA PRO A 495 17.76 -14.08 -11.80
C PRO A 495 16.60 -14.07 -10.80
N LYS A 496 15.50 -13.42 -11.20
CA LYS A 496 14.28 -13.29 -10.38
C LYS A 496 13.56 -14.63 -10.16
N LYS A 497 13.11 -14.86 -8.92
CA LYS A 497 12.12 -15.89 -8.57
C LYS A 497 10.99 -15.26 -7.75
N ALA A 498 9.75 -15.66 -8.01
CA ALA A 498 8.60 -15.19 -7.22
C ALA A 498 8.64 -15.77 -5.80
N ALA A 499 8.27 -14.96 -4.80
CA ALA A 499 8.39 -15.26 -3.37
C ALA A 499 7.78 -16.61 -2.95
N GLN A 500 6.59 -16.96 -3.46
CA GLN A 500 5.93 -18.24 -3.14
C GLN A 500 6.67 -19.48 -3.67
N TYR A 501 7.56 -19.34 -4.64
CA TYR A 501 8.42 -20.40 -5.14
C TYR A 501 9.79 -20.40 -4.45
N GLY A 502 10.33 -19.22 -4.16
CA GLY A 502 11.60 -19.03 -3.45
C GLY A 502 11.53 -19.52 -1.99
N SER A 503 10.42 -19.23 -1.31
CA SER A 503 10.14 -19.69 0.07
C SER A 503 9.81 -21.18 0.18
N GLY A 504 9.32 -21.82 -0.87
CA GLY A 504 8.88 -23.22 -0.88
C GLY A 504 7.46 -23.47 -0.34
N ILE A 505 6.72 -22.45 0.08
CA ILE A 505 5.35 -22.54 0.62
C ILE A 505 4.40 -23.25 -0.34
N ASN A 506 4.40 -22.88 -1.63
CA ASN A 506 3.49 -23.46 -2.62
C ASN A 506 3.60 -24.99 -2.75
N LYS A 507 4.80 -25.54 -2.52
CA LYS A 507 4.99 -26.98 -2.59
C LYS A 507 4.28 -27.70 -1.43
N ILE A 508 4.33 -27.12 -0.22
CA ILE A 508 3.66 -27.68 0.96
C ILE A 508 2.14 -27.49 0.80
N LEU A 509 1.71 -26.26 0.49
CA LEU A 509 0.32 -25.89 0.37
C LEU A 509 -0.42 -26.81 -0.63
N LYS A 510 0.03 -26.86 -1.90
CA LYS A 510 -0.63 -27.64 -2.96
C LYS A 510 -0.53 -29.16 -2.77
N LYS A 511 0.62 -29.69 -2.29
CA LYS A 511 0.85 -31.13 -2.23
C LYS A 511 0.32 -31.80 -0.97
N LYS A 512 0.24 -31.07 0.15
CA LYS A 512 0.00 -31.68 1.45
C LYS A 512 -1.25 -31.16 2.15
N VAL A 513 -1.58 -29.89 1.99
CA VAL A 513 -2.58 -29.25 2.84
C VAL A 513 -3.92 -29.05 2.12
N LEU A 514 -3.95 -28.51 0.90
CA LEU A 514 -5.18 -28.28 0.15
C LEU A 514 -5.92 -29.55 -0.28
N ARG A 515 -5.32 -30.71 -0.14
CA ARG A 515 -6.01 -31.99 -0.43
C ARG A 515 -7.13 -32.32 0.56
N SER A 516 -7.09 -31.73 1.74
CA SER A 516 -8.02 -32.00 2.85
C SER A 516 -8.71 -30.74 3.38
N PHE A 517 -8.61 -29.62 2.67
CA PHE A 517 -9.20 -28.33 3.07
C PHE A 517 -9.99 -27.74 1.91
N ASP A 518 -11.29 -27.55 2.11
CA ASP A 518 -12.19 -26.91 1.15
C ASP A 518 -12.17 -25.39 1.39
N ILE A 519 -11.56 -24.67 0.43
CA ILE A 519 -11.41 -23.21 0.53
C ILE A 519 -12.74 -22.52 0.26
N GLU A 520 -13.49 -22.97 -0.75
CA GLU A 520 -14.77 -22.37 -1.15
C GLU A 520 -15.78 -22.47 -0.01
N GLU A 521 -15.96 -23.67 0.58
CA GLU A 521 -16.81 -23.86 1.75
C GLU A 521 -16.42 -22.97 2.94
N PHE A 522 -15.10 -22.80 3.15
CA PHE A 522 -14.62 -21.94 4.24
C PHE A 522 -14.96 -20.47 4.00
N ILE A 523 -14.72 -19.93 2.79
CA ILE A 523 -15.03 -18.54 2.43
C ILE A 523 -16.54 -18.29 2.53
N GLU A 524 -17.37 -19.19 1.99
CA GLU A 524 -18.83 -19.07 2.15
C GLU A 524 -19.26 -19.05 3.62
N SER A 525 -18.59 -19.80 4.49
CA SER A 525 -18.87 -19.78 5.93
C SER A 525 -18.50 -18.43 6.60
N LEU A 526 -17.58 -17.66 6.02
CA LEU A 526 -17.23 -16.31 6.51
C LEU A 526 -18.30 -15.28 6.13
N LYS A 527 -18.81 -15.35 4.91
CA LYS A 527 -19.84 -14.43 4.40
C LYS A 527 -21.15 -14.52 5.19
N ASN A 528 -21.41 -15.67 5.81
CA ASN A 528 -22.64 -15.94 6.58
C ASN A 528 -22.51 -15.70 8.10
N LYS A 529 -21.40 -15.16 8.58
CA LYS A 529 -21.16 -14.82 10.00
C LYS A 529 -21.39 -13.34 10.29
#